data_46f8d6e20713f3fe56ae7bde3dd4657c
#
_entry.id   46f8d6e20713f3fe56ae7bde3dd4657c
#
_cell.length_a   1.000
_cell.length_b   1.000
_cell.length_c   1.000
_cell.angle_alpha   90.00
_cell.angle_beta   90.00
_cell.angle_gamma   90.00
#
_symmetry.space_group_name_H-M   'P 1'
#
loop_
_entity.id
_entity.type
_entity.pdbx_description
1 polymer ?
#
loop_
_entity_poly.entity_id
_entity_poly.type
_entity_poly.pdbx_seq_one_letter_code
_entity_poly.pdbx_strand_id
1 'polypeptide(L)'
;MLSKIFTVAVLSAVSAAHAQTAPSSPLSFRTVKLEAKSCHGKDQENKPICHESTVTYPITGNRHLDNWVRKQFHGTLPTQRSVQAKLNRNGIVKYTNQENPQDMRKGEPPCRLQFADEWSLGGYTPNYAVFRHDTWEFACGPRGNGNTELFVLKRGAAHPQPVKLGNILLPNQKAKLANLLKADYVKYLIEIARDGKQEASEQETLETLEYVNGRFGNGFQITNNWRFDKNGLTFEYNIGELGTYAEGGPELTIPVKDLQGII
;
A
#
# COMPACT_ATOMS: atom_id res chain seq x y z
N MET A 1 8.08 -58.17 -42.23
CA MET A 1 8.04 -56.69 -42.20
C MET A 1 6.72 -56.28 -41.61
N LEU A 2 6.69 -56.00 -40.32
CA LEU A 2 5.49 -55.54 -39.62
C LEU A 2 5.72 -54.06 -39.23
N SER A 3 4.96 -53.19 -39.88
CA SER A 3 4.93 -51.76 -39.61
C SER A 3 4.10 -51.50 -38.36
N LYS A 4 4.73 -50.97 -37.31
CA LYS A 4 4.04 -50.49 -36.11
C LYS A 4 3.55 -49.08 -36.31
N ILE A 5 2.23 -48.93 -36.43
CA ILE A 5 1.57 -47.62 -36.44
C ILE A 5 1.48 -47.15 -34.98
N PHE A 6 2.20 -46.07 -34.64
CA PHE A 6 2.04 -45.37 -33.37
C PHE A 6 0.90 -44.37 -33.50
N THR A 7 -0.21 -44.67 -32.84
CA THR A 7 -1.32 -43.71 -32.69
C THR A 7 -0.98 -42.76 -31.54
N VAL A 8 -0.66 -41.52 -31.87
CA VAL A 8 -0.50 -40.45 -30.90
C VAL A 8 -1.90 -39.96 -30.55
N ALA A 9 -2.36 -40.27 -29.35
CA ALA A 9 -3.57 -39.69 -28.78
C ALA A 9 -3.27 -38.27 -28.34
N VAL A 10 -3.75 -37.30 -29.08
CA VAL A 10 -3.76 -35.88 -28.69
C VAL A 10 -4.86 -35.72 -27.66
N LEU A 11 -4.50 -35.64 -26.37
CA LEU A 11 -5.40 -35.17 -25.31
C LEU A 11 -5.66 -33.69 -25.50
N SER A 12 -6.79 -33.36 -26.12
CA SER A 12 -7.34 -32.00 -26.14
C SER A 12 -7.80 -31.68 -24.73
N ALA A 13 -6.97 -30.95 -23.97
CA ALA A 13 -7.38 -30.34 -22.75
C ALA A 13 -8.39 -29.23 -23.12
N VAL A 14 -9.67 -29.54 -22.91
CA VAL A 14 -10.74 -28.53 -22.98
C VAL A 14 -10.56 -27.63 -21.76
N SER A 15 -9.77 -26.57 -21.93
CA SER A 15 -9.79 -25.45 -21.03
C SER A 15 -11.17 -24.82 -21.13
N ALA A 16 -12.01 -25.04 -20.13
CA ALA A 16 -13.24 -24.28 -19.97
C ALA A 16 -12.84 -22.80 -19.76
N ALA A 17 -12.66 -22.09 -20.87
CA ALA A 17 -12.54 -20.66 -20.90
C ALA A 17 -13.86 -20.10 -20.35
N HIS A 18 -13.89 -19.76 -19.08
CA HIS A 18 -14.89 -18.85 -18.59
C HIS A 18 -14.75 -17.59 -19.43
N ALA A 19 -15.72 -17.37 -20.32
CA ALA A 19 -15.83 -16.14 -21.09
C ALA A 19 -16.00 -14.98 -20.09
N GLN A 20 -14.87 -14.48 -19.58
CA GLN A 20 -14.83 -13.22 -18.87
C GLN A 20 -15.05 -12.17 -19.92
N THR A 21 -16.26 -11.59 -19.98
CA THR A 21 -16.50 -10.35 -20.70
C THR A 21 -15.44 -9.37 -20.23
N ALA A 22 -14.45 -9.11 -21.08
CA ALA A 22 -13.41 -8.14 -20.80
C ALA A 22 -14.11 -6.81 -20.46
N PRO A 23 -13.81 -6.15 -19.35
CA PRO A 23 -14.33 -4.83 -19.10
C PRO A 23 -13.79 -3.92 -20.20
N SER A 24 -14.67 -3.55 -21.12
CA SER A 24 -14.36 -2.90 -22.38
C SER A 24 -13.94 -1.44 -22.26
N SER A 25 -13.89 -0.88 -21.05
CA SER A 25 -13.60 0.54 -20.85
C SER A 25 -12.56 0.77 -19.78
N PRO A 26 -11.63 1.72 -19.98
CA PRO A 26 -10.80 2.24 -18.91
C PRO A 26 -11.69 2.70 -17.76
N LEU A 27 -11.27 2.48 -16.50
CA LEU A 27 -11.95 3.08 -15.37
C LEU A 27 -11.73 4.59 -15.43
N SER A 28 -12.80 5.35 -15.65
CA SER A 28 -12.78 6.78 -15.38
C SER A 28 -13.00 6.97 -13.89
N PHE A 29 -12.18 7.79 -13.24
CA PHE A 29 -12.38 8.09 -11.83
C PHE A 29 -12.17 9.56 -11.57
N ARG A 30 -12.80 10.04 -10.51
CA ARG A 30 -12.53 11.35 -9.92
C ARG A 30 -12.23 11.18 -8.45
N THR A 31 -11.35 12.01 -7.93
CA THR A 31 -11.05 12.06 -6.49
C THR A 31 -11.91 13.14 -5.84
N VAL A 32 -12.57 12.79 -4.75
CA VAL A 32 -13.19 13.75 -3.84
C VAL A 32 -12.19 14.02 -2.72
N LYS A 33 -11.84 15.30 -2.49
CA LYS A 33 -10.99 15.75 -1.40
C LYS A 33 -11.79 16.63 -0.46
N LEU A 34 -11.72 16.33 0.83
CA LEU A 34 -12.38 17.05 1.91
C LEU A 34 -11.31 17.49 2.91
N GLU A 35 -11.28 18.76 3.25
CA GLU A 35 -10.30 19.34 4.17
C GLU A 35 -11.02 20.05 5.31
N ALA A 36 -10.63 19.73 6.53
CA ALA A 36 -11.15 20.40 7.72
C ALA A 36 -10.02 21.07 8.48
N LYS A 37 -10.33 22.22 9.07
CA LYS A 37 -9.42 23.00 9.90
C LYS A 37 -10.14 23.48 11.15
N SER A 38 -9.49 23.33 12.31
CA SER A 38 -10.01 23.81 13.59
C SER A 38 -8.87 24.50 14.34
N CYS A 39 -9.08 25.78 14.67
CA CYS A 39 -8.04 26.58 15.30
C CYS A 39 -8.45 26.94 16.74
N HIS A 40 -7.55 26.72 17.69
CA HIS A 40 -7.76 27.01 19.11
C HIS A 40 -6.53 27.71 19.68
N GLY A 41 -6.75 28.80 20.42
CA GLY A 41 -5.65 29.53 21.05
C GLY A 41 -4.68 30.16 20.06
N LYS A 42 -3.54 30.57 20.56
CA LYS A 42 -2.47 31.20 19.80
C LYS A 42 -1.12 30.72 20.32
N ASP A 43 -0.13 30.61 19.45
CA ASP A 43 1.25 30.32 19.79
C ASP A 43 1.98 31.54 20.37
N GLN A 44 3.26 31.39 20.68
CA GLN A 44 4.10 32.46 21.24
C GLN A 44 4.28 33.67 20.28
N GLU A 45 4.09 33.45 18.98
CA GLU A 45 4.13 34.49 17.93
C GLU A 45 2.74 35.09 17.66
N ASN A 46 1.76 34.80 18.52
CA ASN A 46 0.37 35.26 18.37
C ASN A 46 -0.36 34.67 17.12
N LYS A 47 0.17 33.59 16.53
CA LYS A 47 -0.46 32.88 15.40
C LYS A 47 -1.44 31.81 15.90
N PRO A 48 -2.57 31.59 15.20
CA PRO A 48 -3.53 30.58 15.62
C PRO A 48 -2.92 29.18 15.53
N ILE A 49 -3.15 28.35 16.55
CA ILE A 49 -2.82 26.92 16.57
C ILE A 49 -3.95 26.19 15.89
N CYS A 50 -3.67 25.56 14.74
CA CYS A 50 -4.70 24.90 13.96
C CYS A 50 -4.42 23.42 13.83
N HIS A 51 -5.46 22.60 14.02
CA HIS A 51 -5.50 21.19 13.71
C HIS A 51 -6.11 21.01 12.33
N GLU A 52 -5.62 20.03 11.58
CA GLU A 52 -6.03 19.81 10.20
C GLU A 52 -6.41 18.34 9.97
N SER A 53 -7.39 18.11 9.12
CA SER A 53 -7.77 16.77 8.70
C SER A 53 -8.09 16.77 7.21
N THR A 54 -7.49 15.82 6.48
CA THR A 54 -7.77 15.57 5.07
C THR A 54 -8.41 14.19 4.93
N VAL A 55 -9.46 14.11 4.15
CA VAL A 55 -10.06 12.84 3.73
C VAL A 55 -10.21 12.85 2.22
N THR A 56 -9.70 11.83 1.55
CA THR A 56 -9.89 11.65 0.12
C THR A 56 -10.54 10.30 -0.20
N TYR A 57 -11.30 10.23 -1.28
CA TYR A 57 -11.81 8.97 -1.79
C TYR A 57 -12.10 9.05 -3.29
N PRO A 58 -11.90 7.94 -4.05
CA PRO A 58 -12.20 7.87 -5.46
C PRO A 58 -13.68 7.54 -5.70
N ILE A 59 -14.22 8.06 -6.80
CA ILE A 59 -15.48 7.64 -7.40
C ILE A 59 -15.14 7.12 -8.78
N THR A 60 -15.34 5.82 -9.00
CA THR A 60 -14.87 5.12 -10.20
C THR A 60 -15.93 5.02 -11.30
N GLY A 61 -17.18 5.41 -10.99
CA GLY A 61 -18.33 5.19 -11.85
C GLY A 61 -18.75 3.72 -11.96
N ASN A 62 -18.01 2.79 -11.37
CA ASN A 62 -18.39 1.40 -11.24
C ASN A 62 -19.14 1.20 -9.92
N ARG A 63 -20.45 0.94 -9.98
CA ARG A 63 -21.33 0.81 -8.81
C ARG A 63 -20.79 -0.16 -7.75
N HIS A 64 -20.18 -1.28 -8.16
CA HIS A 64 -19.72 -2.30 -7.22
C HIS A 64 -18.44 -1.86 -6.51
N LEU A 65 -17.50 -1.24 -7.21
CA LEU A 65 -16.29 -0.67 -6.64
C LEU A 65 -16.62 0.53 -5.74
N ASP A 66 -17.49 1.43 -6.18
CA ASP A 66 -17.93 2.59 -5.40
C ASP A 66 -18.66 2.17 -4.11
N ASN A 67 -19.46 1.10 -4.16
CA ASN A 67 -20.07 0.52 -2.97
C ASN A 67 -19.04 -0.13 -2.04
N TRP A 68 -17.99 -0.73 -2.58
CA TRP A 68 -16.91 -1.25 -1.77
C TRP A 68 -16.16 -0.12 -1.04
N VAL A 69 -15.79 0.96 -1.73
CA VAL A 69 -15.21 2.17 -1.12
C VAL A 69 -16.13 2.74 -0.02
N ARG A 70 -17.44 2.86 -0.30
CA ARG A 70 -18.41 3.34 0.70
C ARG A 70 -18.41 2.51 1.98
N LYS A 71 -18.26 1.18 1.87
CA LYS A 71 -18.20 0.29 3.05
C LYS A 71 -16.97 0.57 3.92
N GLN A 72 -15.86 1.04 3.38
CA GLN A 72 -14.69 1.43 4.17
C GLN A 72 -15.00 2.62 5.10
N PHE A 73 -15.97 3.44 4.73
CA PHE A 73 -16.49 4.55 5.54
C PHE A 73 -17.81 4.16 6.27
N HIS A 74 -17.91 2.93 6.75
CA HIS A 74 -19.09 2.44 7.50
C HIS A 74 -20.44 2.63 6.77
N GLY A 75 -20.41 2.51 5.44
CA GLY A 75 -21.62 2.58 4.59
C GLY A 75 -22.00 3.99 4.14
N THR A 76 -21.38 5.03 4.65
CA THR A 76 -21.68 6.43 4.28
C THR A 76 -20.40 7.18 3.92
N LEU A 77 -20.31 7.67 2.69
CA LEU A 77 -19.17 8.50 2.28
C LEU A 77 -19.06 9.77 3.12
N PRO A 78 -17.85 10.18 3.50
CA PRO A 78 -17.63 11.43 4.22
C PRO A 78 -18.15 12.65 3.48
N THR A 79 -18.58 13.63 4.24
CA THR A 79 -18.96 14.97 3.78
C THR A 79 -18.09 16.01 4.46
N GLN A 80 -17.98 17.21 3.90
CA GLN A 80 -17.25 18.31 4.51
C GLN A 80 -17.68 18.53 5.97
N ARG A 81 -18.97 18.46 6.23
CA ARG A 81 -19.55 18.61 7.59
C ARG A 81 -19.12 17.49 8.54
N SER A 82 -19.11 16.23 8.07
CA SER A 82 -18.73 15.10 8.92
C SER A 82 -17.23 15.11 9.26
N VAL A 83 -16.36 15.48 8.30
CA VAL A 83 -14.91 15.59 8.52
C VAL A 83 -14.62 16.72 9.52
N GLN A 84 -15.26 17.89 9.37
CA GLN A 84 -15.13 19.00 10.32
C GLN A 84 -15.61 18.62 11.73
N ALA A 85 -16.74 17.90 11.83
CA ALA A 85 -17.27 17.46 13.12
C ALA A 85 -16.38 16.42 13.81
N LYS A 86 -15.75 15.52 13.02
CA LYS A 86 -14.76 14.54 13.52
C LYS A 86 -13.50 15.23 14.04
N LEU A 87 -12.98 16.21 13.27
CA LEU A 87 -11.81 16.98 13.67
C LEU A 87 -12.07 17.76 14.96
N ASN A 88 -13.19 18.44 15.06
CA ASN A 88 -13.54 19.23 16.27
C ASN A 88 -13.61 18.33 17.51
N ARG A 89 -14.18 17.11 17.40
CA ARG A 89 -14.22 16.16 18.51
C ARG A 89 -12.83 15.64 18.88
N ASN A 90 -12.09 15.13 17.90
CA ASN A 90 -10.80 14.51 18.14
C ASN A 90 -9.73 15.53 18.53
N GLY A 91 -9.73 16.70 17.91
CA GLY A 91 -8.82 17.79 18.23
C GLY A 91 -9.03 18.29 19.65
N ILE A 92 -10.28 18.53 20.07
CA ILE A 92 -10.60 18.96 21.43
C ILE A 92 -10.24 17.89 22.46
N VAL A 93 -10.62 16.62 22.25
CA VAL A 93 -10.37 15.55 23.21
C VAL A 93 -8.88 15.25 23.36
N LYS A 94 -8.12 15.16 22.27
CA LYS A 94 -6.67 14.94 22.35
C LYS A 94 -5.95 16.13 22.97
N TYR A 95 -6.35 17.36 22.61
CA TYR A 95 -5.78 18.58 23.15
C TYR A 95 -6.02 18.70 24.67
N THR A 96 -7.26 18.45 25.13
CA THR A 96 -7.59 18.52 26.55
C THR A 96 -7.02 17.40 27.42
N ASN A 97 -6.72 16.24 26.82
CA ASN A 97 -6.17 15.08 27.54
C ASN A 97 -4.63 15.05 27.55
N GLN A 98 -3.94 15.74 26.65
CA GLN A 98 -2.48 15.73 26.57
C GLN A 98 -1.80 16.93 27.24
N GLU A 99 -2.53 17.98 27.55
CA GLU A 99 -1.89 19.19 28.07
C GLU A 99 -2.48 19.62 29.41
N ASN A 100 -1.77 19.24 30.45
CA ASN A 100 -1.62 20.17 31.56
C ASN A 100 -0.78 21.33 31.00
N PRO A 101 -1.30 22.59 30.89
CA PRO A 101 -0.52 23.72 30.38
C PRO A 101 0.79 23.97 31.12
N GLN A 102 0.98 23.33 32.27
CA GLN A 102 2.19 23.38 33.10
C GLN A 102 3.29 22.44 32.60
N ASP A 103 2.98 21.43 31.76
CA ASP A 103 3.94 20.47 31.22
C ASP A 103 4.57 20.88 29.87
N MET A 104 4.07 21.96 29.23
CA MET A 104 4.73 22.54 28.07
C MET A 104 6.06 23.18 28.51
N ARG A 105 7.17 22.57 28.10
CA ARG A 105 8.48 23.16 28.30
C ARG A 105 8.50 24.54 27.68
N LYS A 106 8.96 25.55 28.42
CA LYS A 106 9.09 26.92 27.90
C LYS A 106 9.91 26.89 26.62
N GLY A 107 9.31 27.28 25.50
CA GLY A 107 9.97 27.34 24.18
C GLY A 107 9.60 26.26 23.21
N GLU A 108 8.82 25.24 23.58
CA GLU A 108 8.32 24.26 22.59
C GLU A 108 7.13 24.86 21.81
N PRO A 109 7.11 24.67 20.48
CA PRO A 109 5.98 25.14 19.68
C PRO A 109 4.71 24.35 20.07
N PRO A 110 3.55 25.01 20.06
CA PRO A 110 2.30 24.35 20.39
C PRO A 110 2.00 23.24 19.38
N CYS A 111 1.47 22.17 19.92
CA CYS A 111 1.11 20.98 19.17
C CYS A 111 0.08 21.25 18.09
N ARG A 112 0.40 20.90 16.85
CA ARG A 112 -0.53 20.93 15.70
C ARG A 112 -0.86 19.50 15.32
N LEU A 113 -2.11 19.09 15.50
CA LEU A 113 -2.56 17.76 15.10
C LEU A 113 -2.86 17.75 13.59
N GLN A 114 -2.37 16.73 12.90
CA GLN A 114 -2.67 16.50 11.48
C GLN A 114 -3.15 15.07 11.30
N PHE A 115 -4.23 14.90 10.55
CA PHE A 115 -4.81 13.61 10.22
C PHE A 115 -5.06 13.55 8.72
N ALA A 116 -4.65 12.46 8.10
CA ALA A 116 -5.05 12.12 6.73
C ALA A 116 -5.64 10.71 6.70
N ASP A 117 -6.71 10.56 5.93
CA ASP A 117 -7.39 9.28 5.64
C ASP A 117 -7.68 9.31 4.13
N GLU A 118 -6.74 8.78 3.35
CA GLU A 118 -6.69 9.02 1.92
C GLU A 118 -6.85 7.71 1.14
N TRP A 119 -7.99 7.59 0.48
CA TRP A 119 -8.26 6.52 -0.47
C TRP A 119 -8.04 6.99 -1.89
N SER A 120 -7.31 6.24 -2.67
CA SER A 120 -7.04 6.52 -4.07
C SER A 120 -7.17 5.27 -4.93
N LEU A 121 -7.27 5.45 -6.24
CA LEU A 121 -7.12 4.36 -7.19
C LEU A 121 -5.63 4.25 -7.53
N GLY A 122 -4.96 3.25 -6.97
CA GLY A 122 -3.52 3.00 -7.14
C GLY A 122 -3.15 2.36 -8.47
N GLY A 123 -4.15 1.96 -9.27
CA GLY A 123 -3.96 1.38 -10.59
C GLY A 123 -5.09 0.44 -10.99
N TYR A 124 -5.05 -0.04 -12.23
CA TYR A 124 -5.99 -1.06 -12.70
C TYR A 124 -5.44 -1.83 -13.89
N THR A 125 -5.92 -3.06 -14.03
CA THR A 125 -5.79 -3.91 -15.21
C THR A 125 -7.18 -4.20 -15.78
N PRO A 126 -7.31 -4.90 -16.91
CA PRO A 126 -8.62 -5.34 -17.39
C PRO A 126 -9.44 -6.10 -16.33
N ASN A 127 -8.80 -6.88 -15.49
CA ASN A 127 -9.45 -7.76 -14.52
C ASN A 127 -9.48 -7.24 -13.09
N TYR A 128 -8.58 -6.32 -12.73
CA TYR A 128 -8.39 -5.88 -11.35
C TYR A 128 -8.36 -4.35 -11.24
N ALA A 129 -8.84 -3.86 -10.10
CA ALA A 129 -8.63 -2.49 -9.64
C ALA A 129 -7.86 -2.54 -8.33
N VAL A 130 -6.89 -1.66 -8.16
CA VAL A 130 -6.10 -1.54 -6.95
C VAL A 130 -6.51 -0.27 -6.24
N PHE A 131 -7.01 -0.39 -5.02
CA PHE A 131 -7.25 0.75 -4.15
C PHE A 131 -6.09 0.86 -3.17
N ARG A 132 -5.63 2.08 -2.96
CA ARG A 132 -4.61 2.45 -1.99
C ARG A 132 -5.27 3.24 -0.88
N HIS A 133 -5.00 2.88 0.35
CA HIS A 133 -5.42 3.58 1.55
C HIS A 133 -4.19 4.04 2.31
N ASP A 134 -3.97 5.35 2.33
CA ASP A 134 -2.91 5.97 3.09
C ASP A 134 -3.52 6.63 4.32
N THR A 135 -2.97 6.34 5.48
CA THR A 135 -3.30 7.04 6.72
C THR A 135 -2.08 7.78 7.22
N TRP A 136 -2.30 8.96 7.78
CA TRP A 136 -1.27 9.74 8.43
C TRP A 136 -1.81 10.39 9.68
N GLU A 137 -1.03 10.30 10.75
CA GLU A 137 -1.31 11.00 12.00
C GLU A 137 -0.04 11.66 12.52
N PHE A 138 -0.11 12.96 12.75
CA PHE A 138 0.87 13.68 13.54
C PHE A 138 0.19 14.17 14.81
N ALA A 139 0.62 13.64 15.95
CA ALA A 139 0.05 13.92 17.27
C ALA A 139 1.15 14.38 18.23
N CYS A 140 1.87 15.45 17.85
CA CYS A 140 2.80 16.15 18.74
C CYS A 140 3.98 15.32 19.23
N GLY A 141 4.55 14.54 18.37
CA GLY A 141 5.80 13.83 18.63
C GLY A 141 6.91 14.36 17.72
N PRO A 142 8.09 13.79 17.79
CA PRO A 142 9.19 14.10 16.89
C PRO A 142 8.89 13.69 15.44
N ARG A 143 7.89 12.81 15.24
CA ARG A 143 7.52 12.25 13.91
C ARG A 143 6.02 11.93 13.85
N GLY A 144 5.45 12.03 12.66
CA GLY A 144 4.14 11.46 12.36
C GLY A 144 4.21 9.96 12.11
N ASN A 145 3.06 9.31 12.20
CA ASN A 145 2.90 7.89 11.87
C ASN A 145 2.05 7.78 10.61
N GLY A 146 2.53 7.02 9.62
CA GLY A 146 1.82 6.72 8.39
C GLY A 146 1.72 5.22 8.17
N ASN A 147 0.66 4.81 7.50
CA ASN A 147 0.45 3.44 7.06
C ASN A 147 -0.16 3.43 5.68
N THR A 148 0.29 2.52 4.83
CA THR A 148 -0.27 2.26 3.51
C THR A 148 -0.84 0.85 3.46
N GLU A 149 -2.05 0.72 2.91
CA GLU A 149 -2.70 -0.56 2.64
C GLU A 149 -3.16 -0.61 1.19
N LEU A 150 -2.90 -1.73 0.51
CA LEU A 150 -3.34 -1.99 -0.86
C LEU A 150 -4.43 -3.05 -0.90
N PHE A 151 -5.46 -2.78 -1.69
CA PHE A 151 -6.60 -3.68 -1.87
C PHE A 151 -6.78 -3.98 -3.36
N VAL A 152 -6.42 -5.18 -3.77
CA VAL A 152 -6.62 -5.65 -5.15
C VAL A 152 -8.01 -6.25 -5.26
N LEU A 153 -8.88 -5.67 -6.07
CA LEU A 153 -10.28 -6.10 -6.24
C LEU A 153 -10.50 -6.61 -7.67
N LYS A 154 -11.29 -7.68 -7.81
CA LYS A 154 -11.73 -8.18 -9.12
C LYS A 154 -12.82 -7.26 -9.70
N ARG A 155 -12.60 -6.67 -10.87
CA ARG A 155 -13.46 -5.64 -11.47
C ARG A 155 -14.87 -6.12 -11.83
N GLY A 156 -15.03 -7.34 -12.29
CA GLY A 156 -16.34 -7.88 -12.70
C GLY A 156 -17.18 -8.48 -11.57
N ALA A 157 -16.69 -8.45 -10.33
CA ALA A 157 -17.41 -9.05 -9.22
C ALA A 157 -18.56 -8.16 -8.74
N ALA A 158 -19.75 -8.75 -8.56
CA ALA A 158 -20.92 -8.05 -8.00
C ALA A 158 -20.69 -7.63 -6.53
N HIS A 159 -19.89 -8.40 -5.79
CA HIS A 159 -19.50 -8.14 -4.42
C HIS A 159 -17.98 -8.26 -4.32
N PRO A 160 -17.21 -7.23 -4.76
CA PRO A 160 -15.77 -7.31 -4.78
C PRO A 160 -15.21 -7.48 -3.37
N GLN A 161 -14.30 -8.43 -3.23
CA GLN A 161 -13.53 -8.67 -2.01
C GLN A 161 -12.05 -8.55 -2.36
N PRO A 162 -11.20 -8.14 -1.42
CA PRO A 162 -9.76 -8.13 -1.62
C PRO A 162 -9.24 -9.51 -2.00
N VAL A 163 -8.51 -9.58 -3.09
CA VAL A 163 -7.84 -10.80 -3.54
C VAL A 163 -6.63 -11.02 -2.66
N LYS A 164 -6.59 -12.16 -1.98
CA LYS A 164 -5.44 -12.55 -1.16
C LYS A 164 -4.31 -13.05 -2.07
N LEU A 165 -3.07 -12.71 -1.76
CA LEU A 165 -1.90 -13.15 -2.52
C LEU A 165 -1.89 -14.68 -2.69
N GLY A 166 -2.19 -15.43 -1.65
CA GLY A 166 -2.26 -16.89 -1.70
C GLY A 166 -3.25 -17.47 -2.71
N ASN A 167 -4.24 -16.67 -3.18
CA ASN A 167 -5.21 -17.13 -4.19
C ASN A 167 -4.68 -17.01 -5.63
N ILE A 168 -3.55 -16.34 -5.82
CA ILE A 168 -2.89 -16.19 -7.12
C ILE A 168 -1.57 -16.94 -7.21
N LEU A 169 -0.99 -17.34 -6.08
CA LEU A 169 0.23 -18.13 -6.05
C LEU A 169 -0.07 -19.60 -6.40
N LEU A 170 0.76 -20.17 -7.25
CA LEU A 170 0.78 -21.62 -7.46
C LEU A 170 1.21 -22.35 -6.19
N PRO A 171 0.78 -23.60 -5.99
CA PRO A 171 1.13 -24.38 -4.81
C PRO A 171 2.65 -24.41 -4.57
N ASN A 172 3.06 -24.27 -3.32
CA ASN A 172 4.46 -24.32 -2.86
C ASN A 172 5.41 -23.24 -3.41
N GLN A 173 4.88 -22.16 -4.05
CA GLN A 173 5.72 -21.10 -4.62
C GLN A 173 6.03 -19.94 -3.66
N LYS A 174 5.48 -19.96 -2.44
CA LYS A 174 5.71 -18.90 -1.45
C LYS A 174 7.18 -18.68 -1.12
N ALA A 175 7.95 -19.77 -0.96
CA ALA A 175 9.38 -19.66 -0.66
C ALA A 175 10.18 -19.09 -1.82
N LYS A 176 9.84 -19.47 -3.07
CA LYS A 176 10.47 -18.90 -4.27
C LYS A 176 10.20 -17.40 -4.38
N LEU A 177 8.96 -16.98 -4.16
CA LEU A 177 8.59 -15.55 -4.13
C LEU A 177 9.35 -14.80 -3.04
N ALA A 178 9.45 -15.36 -1.83
CA ALA A 178 10.20 -14.77 -0.73
C ALA A 178 11.69 -14.56 -1.08
N ASN A 179 12.32 -15.53 -1.75
CA ASN A 179 13.71 -15.40 -2.19
C ASN A 179 13.90 -14.32 -3.26
N LEU A 180 12.97 -14.16 -4.18
CA LEU A 180 13.01 -13.08 -5.18
C LEU A 180 12.87 -11.71 -4.51
N LEU A 181 11.92 -11.57 -3.57
CA LEU A 181 11.75 -10.33 -2.81
C LEU A 181 12.99 -10.00 -1.96
N LYS A 182 13.59 -11.01 -1.34
CA LYS A 182 14.84 -10.84 -0.59
C LYS A 182 15.98 -10.31 -1.47
N ALA A 183 16.13 -10.88 -2.68
CA ALA A 183 17.13 -10.43 -3.63
C ALA A 183 16.87 -8.99 -4.12
N ASP A 184 15.61 -8.61 -4.30
CA ASP A 184 15.25 -7.26 -4.70
C ASP A 184 15.45 -6.25 -3.55
N TYR A 185 15.20 -6.66 -2.30
CA TYR A 185 15.49 -5.86 -1.11
C TYR A 185 16.99 -5.56 -0.94
N VAL A 186 17.86 -6.53 -1.24
CA VAL A 186 19.32 -6.29 -1.25
C VAL A 186 19.67 -5.18 -2.24
N LYS A 187 19.12 -5.20 -3.45
CA LYS A 187 19.35 -4.14 -4.45
C LYS A 187 18.85 -2.78 -3.94
N TYR A 188 17.65 -2.75 -3.37
CA TYR A 188 17.09 -1.54 -2.76
C TYR A 188 18.00 -0.94 -1.69
N LEU A 189 18.54 -1.75 -0.77
CA LEU A 189 19.44 -1.27 0.27
C LEU A 189 20.76 -0.72 -0.31
N ILE A 190 21.30 -1.36 -1.33
CA ILE A 190 22.49 -0.88 -2.05
C ILE A 190 22.20 0.47 -2.71
N GLU A 191 21.04 0.62 -3.34
CA GLU A 191 20.64 1.83 -4.04
C GLU A 191 20.49 3.02 -3.08
N ILE A 192 19.79 2.84 -1.95
CA ILE A 192 19.64 3.91 -0.95
C ILE A 192 20.95 4.28 -0.26
N ALA A 193 21.83 3.30 0.01
CA ALA A 193 23.12 3.58 0.65
C ALA A 193 24.03 4.45 -0.24
N ARG A 194 23.83 4.42 -1.53
CA ARG A 194 24.67 5.10 -2.53
C ARG A 194 24.12 6.42 -3.03
N ASP A 195 22.90 6.76 -2.68
CA ASP A 195 22.26 8.00 -3.16
C ASP A 195 22.33 8.10 -4.72
N GLY A 196 22.25 6.96 -5.41
CA GLY A 196 22.22 6.86 -6.88
C GLY A 196 23.58 7.12 -7.60
N LYS A 197 24.72 7.17 -6.88
CA LYS A 197 25.95 7.76 -7.45
C LYS A 197 26.95 6.81 -8.12
N GLN A 198 26.87 5.52 -7.97
CA GLN A 198 27.80 4.56 -8.63
C GLN A 198 27.30 3.11 -8.58
N GLU A 199 27.80 2.23 -9.47
CA GLU A 199 27.56 0.78 -9.33
C GLU A 199 28.18 0.25 -8.03
N ALA A 200 27.48 -0.69 -7.37
CA ALA A 200 27.96 -1.32 -6.16
C ALA A 200 29.22 -2.14 -6.44
N SER A 201 30.21 -2.04 -5.58
CA SER A 201 31.33 -2.98 -5.57
C SER A 201 30.81 -4.38 -5.16
N GLU A 202 31.55 -5.40 -5.56
CA GLU A 202 31.25 -6.78 -5.15
C GLU A 202 31.25 -6.91 -3.61
N GLN A 203 32.18 -6.23 -2.95
CA GLN A 203 32.30 -6.23 -1.50
C GLN A 203 31.06 -5.64 -0.81
N GLU A 204 30.56 -4.48 -1.24
CA GLU A 204 29.35 -3.86 -0.68
C GLU A 204 28.10 -4.72 -0.92
N THR A 205 28.05 -5.40 -2.06
CA THR A 205 26.97 -6.36 -2.37
C THR A 205 26.99 -7.53 -1.40
N LEU A 206 28.17 -8.09 -1.12
CA LEU A 206 28.35 -9.20 -0.18
C LEU A 206 27.98 -8.78 1.25
N GLU A 207 28.46 -7.65 1.72
CA GLU A 207 28.16 -7.13 3.06
C GLU A 207 26.66 -6.87 3.25
N THR A 208 26.00 -6.28 2.24
CA THR A 208 24.55 -6.08 2.27
C THR A 208 23.79 -7.42 2.28
N LEU A 209 24.24 -8.39 1.50
CA LEU A 209 23.65 -9.73 1.48
C LEU A 209 23.81 -10.43 2.82
N GLU A 210 24.99 -10.33 3.46
CA GLU A 210 25.23 -10.88 4.79
C GLU A 210 24.32 -10.23 5.85
N TYR A 211 24.18 -8.90 5.82
CA TYR A 211 23.25 -8.18 6.69
C TYR A 211 21.81 -8.68 6.53
N VAL A 212 21.32 -8.76 5.29
CA VAL A 212 19.94 -9.25 5.00
C VAL A 212 19.77 -10.71 5.39
N ASN A 213 20.79 -11.56 5.16
CA ASN A 213 20.78 -12.96 5.57
C ASN A 213 20.79 -13.11 7.09
N GLY A 214 21.58 -12.34 7.81
CA GLY A 214 21.61 -12.31 9.27
C GLY A 214 20.24 -11.91 9.86
N ARG A 215 19.56 -10.97 9.21
CA ARG A 215 18.26 -10.47 9.67
C ARG A 215 17.09 -11.44 9.40
N PHE A 216 17.02 -12.00 8.21
CA PHE A 216 15.86 -12.80 7.75
C PHE A 216 16.12 -14.30 7.72
N GLY A 217 17.37 -14.75 7.87
CA GLY A 217 17.73 -16.17 7.76
C GLY A 217 17.34 -16.74 6.42
N ASN A 218 16.69 -17.91 6.47
CA ASN A 218 16.17 -18.60 5.28
C ASN A 218 14.76 -18.12 4.85
N GLY A 219 14.17 -17.17 5.59
CA GLY A 219 12.86 -16.61 5.30
C GLY A 219 12.95 -15.14 4.88
N PHE A 220 11.91 -14.65 4.22
CA PHE A 220 11.70 -13.24 3.98
C PHE A 220 10.21 -12.92 4.16
N GLN A 221 9.92 -11.82 4.82
CA GLN A 221 8.54 -11.43 5.09
C GLN A 221 7.86 -10.98 3.80
N ILE A 222 6.71 -11.57 3.48
CA ILE A 222 5.88 -11.15 2.35
C ILE A 222 4.73 -10.35 2.92
N THR A 223 4.64 -9.08 2.55
CA THR A 223 3.54 -8.20 2.95
C THR A 223 2.24 -8.54 2.22
N ASN A 224 1.11 -8.15 2.80
CA ASN A 224 -0.18 -8.21 2.12
C ASN A 224 -0.44 -6.98 1.22
N ASN A 225 0.44 -5.98 1.26
CA ASN A 225 0.39 -4.80 0.41
C ASN A 225 1.05 -5.10 -0.93
N TRP A 226 0.27 -5.54 -1.90
CA TRP A 226 0.77 -5.89 -3.22
C TRP A 226 -0.18 -5.43 -4.33
N ARG A 227 0.38 -5.24 -5.52
CA ARG A 227 -0.38 -4.90 -6.72
C ARG A 227 0.28 -5.48 -7.97
N PHE A 228 -0.54 -5.63 -9.01
CA PHE A 228 -0.02 -5.79 -10.36
C PHE A 228 0.14 -4.42 -11.01
N ASP A 229 1.25 -4.23 -11.68
CA ASP A 229 1.46 -3.11 -12.58
C ASP A 229 2.11 -3.57 -13.90
N LYS A 230 2.47 -2.62 -14.77
CA LYS A 230 3.10 -2.93 -16.06
C LYS A 230 4.46 -3.61 -15.95
N ASN A 231 5.13 -3.48 -14.81
CA ASN A 231 6.46 -4.01 -14.56
C ASN A 231 6.42 -5.43 -13.98
N GLY A 232 5.33 -5.77 -13.25
CA GLY A 232 5.21 -7.08 -12.63
C GLY A 232 4.29 -7.10 -11.41
N LEU A 233 4.72 -7.82 -10.39
CA LEU A 233 4.07 -7.90 -9.09
C LEU A 233 4.88 -7.09 -8.09
N THR A 234 4.31 -5.97 -7.64
CA THR A 234 4.96 -5.03 -6.72
C THR A 234 4.41 -5.19 -5.32
N PHE A 235 5.30 -5.17 -4.34
CA PHE A 235 5.03 -5.23 -2.91
C PHE A 235 5.47 -3.92 -2.26
N GLU A 236 4.58 -3.26 -1.54
CA GLU A 236 4.86 -2.05 -0.78
C GLU A 236 4.97 -2.38 0.71
N TYR A 237 6.10 -2.06 1.32
CA TYR A 237 6.31 -2.24 2.75
C TYR A 237 6.21 -0.89 3.46
N ASN A 238 5.55 -0.89 4.60
CA ASN A 238 5.52 0.31 5.43
C ASN A 238 6.88 0.56 6.08
N ILE A 239 7.14 1.81 6.45
CA ILE A 239 8.37 2.20 7.14
C ILE A 239 8.51 1.37 8.43
N GLY A 240 9.67 0.73 8.60
CA GLY A 240 9.97 -0.14 9.73
C GLY A 240 9.42 -1.57 9.62
N GLU A 241 8.73 -1.93 8.53
CA GLU A 241 8.20 -3.29 8.33
C GLU A 241 9.33 -4.29 7.99
N LEU A 242 10.28 -3.91 7.13
CA LEU A 242 11.44 -4.76 6.81
C LEU A 242 12.71 -4.33 7.52
N GLY A 243 12.89 -3.06 7.75
CA GLY A 243 14.14 -2.49 8.22
C GLY A 243 13.99 -1.45 9.32
N THR A 244 15.04 -0.67 9.50
CA THR A 244 15.00 0.50 10.38
C THR A 244 14.18 1.63 9.73
N TYR A 245 13.82 2.62 10.53
CA TYR A 245 13.13 3.80 10.01
C TYR A 245 13.94 4.53 8.92
N ALA A 246 15.27 4.52 9.04
CA ALA A 246 16.18 5.14 8.07
C ALA A 246 16.22 4.41 6.72
N GLU A 247 15.90 3.11 6.70
CA GLU A 247 15.79 2.32 5.47
C GLU A 247 14.48 2.57 4.70
N GLY A 248 13.53 3.29 5.32
CA GLY A 248 12.27 3.64 4.69
C GLY A 248 11.28 2.48 4.55
N GLY A 249 10.34 2.66 3.62
CA GLY A 249 9.36 1.65 3.21
C GLY A 249 9.60 1.27 1.75
N PRO A 250 10.27 0.15 1.45
CA PRO A 250 10.62 -0.20 0.09
C PRO A 250 9.42 -0.63 -0.75
N GLU A 251 9.46 -0.32 -2.04
CA GLU A 251 8.66 -0.96 -3.07
C GLU A 251 9.53 -2.00 -3.78
N LEU A 252 9.19 -3.28 -3.64
CA LEU A 252 9.92 -4.39 -4.26
C LEU A 252 9.09 -4.96 -5.41
N THR A 253 9.70 -5.04 -6.60
CA THR A 253 8.99 -5.47 -7.82
C THR A 253 9.59 -6.72 -8.41
N ILE A 254 8.80 -7.78 -8.49
CA ILE A 254 9.17 -9.00 -9.21
C ILE A 254 8.71 -8.85 -10.66
N PRO A 255 9.65 -8.77 -11.63
CA PRO A 255 9.32 -8.60 -13.03
C PRO A 255 8.46 -9.73 -13.59
N VAL A 256 7.63 -9.41 -14.59
CA VAL A 256 6.72 -10.41 -15.23
C VAL A 256 7.44 -11.68 -15.65
N LYS A 257 8.67 -11.55 -16.20
CA LYS A 257 9.48 -12.70 -16.65
C LYS A 257 9.81 -13.69 -15.52
N ASP A 258 9.97 -13.19 -14.28
CA ASP A 258 10.36 -13.97 -13.11
C ASP A 258 9.14 -14.53 -12.35
N LEU A 259 7.93 -14.12 -12.73
CA LEU A 259 6.68 -14.61 -12.17
C LEU A 259 6.22 -15.95 -12.79
N GLN A 260 6.82 -16.35 -13.90
CA GLN A 260 6.47 -17.61 -14.57
C GLN A 260 6.69 -18.81 -13.63
N GLY A 261 5.64 -19.59 -13.43
CA GLY A 261 5.63 -20.72 -12.50
C GLY A 261 5.61 -20.32 -11.02
N ILE A 262 5.24 -19.07 -10.72
CA ILE A 262 4.95 -18.56 -9.37
C ILE A 262 3.47 -18.24 -9.24
N ILE A 263 2.90 -17.58 -10.26
CA ILE A 263 1.48 -17.23 -10.38
C ILE A 263 0.90 -17.74 -11.68
#